data_36a9e2bc0ff13c8e88691bf769aef86d
#
_entry.id   36a9e2bc0ff13c8e88691bf769aef86d
#
_cell.length_a   1.000
_cell.length_b   1.000
_cell.length_c   1.000
_cell.angle_alpha   90.00
_cell.angle_beta   90.00
_cell.angle_gamma   90.00
#
_symmetry.space_group_name_H-M   'P 1'
#
loop_
_entity.id
_entity.type
_entity.pdbx_description
1 polymer ?
#
loop_
_entity_poly.entity_id
_entity_poly.type
_entity_poly.pdbx_seq_one_letter_code
_entity_poly.pdbx_strand_id
1 'polypeptide(L)'
;MKPALLRPEWPAPTEVRALFSLRSGGTSTGPWGGADGQAGFNLGVACGDDPDAVARNRALLAELLPAPPRWLKQVHGPVVVDAATVDEPVAADASF
;
A
#
# COMPACT_ATOMS: atom_id res chain seq x y z
N MET A 1 -2.19 -1.58 -16.92
CA MET A 1 -1.02 -1.03 -16.20
C MET A 1 -0.79 -1.84 -14.95
N LYS A 2 0.48 -2.15 -14.65
CA LYS A 2 0.83 -2.98 -13.49
C LYS A 2 1.68 -2.17 -12.50
N PRO A 3 1.40 -2.25 -11.19
CA PRO A 3 2.27 -1.65 -10.19
C PRO A 3 3.69 -2.21 -10.27
N ALA A 4 4.67 -1.32 -10.07
CA ALA A 4 6.05 -1.74 -9.91
C ALA A 4 6.25 -2.23 -8.47
N LEU A 5 6.79 -3.43 -8.32
CA LEU A 5 6.94 -4.09 -7.02
C LEU A 5 8.37 -4.56 -6.84
N LEU A 6 8.83 -4.52 -5.61
CA LEU A 6 10.07 -5.14 -5.17
C LEU A 6 9.73 -6.35 -4.29
N ARG A 7 10.25 -7.51 -4.65
CA ARG A 7 10.13 -8.72 -3.83
C ARG A 7 11.44 -8.94 -3.09
N PRO A 8 11.43 -8.92 -1.74
CA PRO A 8 12.67 -9.14 -0.99
C PRO A 8 13.14 -10.59 -1.12
N GLU A 9 14.45 -10.76 -1.18
CA GLU A 9 15.09 -12.07 -1.07
C GLU A 9 15.47 -12.29 0.39
N TRP A 10 14.76 -13.19 1.06
CA TRP A 10 14.95 -13.44 2.49
C TRP A 10 14.51 -14.86 2.86
N PRO A 11 15.09 -15.43 3.94
CA PRO A 11 14.83 -16.82 4.30
C PRO A 11 13.53 -16.98 5.10
N ALA A 12 12.40 -16.72 4.44
CA ALA A 12 11.09 -16.89 5.04
C ALA A 12 10.50 -18.28 4.71
N PRO A 13 9.59 -18.79 5.54
CA PRO A 13 8.78 -19.96 5.19
C PRO A 13 8.03 -19.73 3.87
N THR A 14 7.78 -20.81 3.12
CA THR A 14 7.16 -20.72 1.79
C THR A 14 5.74 -20.14 1.82
N GLU A 15 5.03 -20.26 2.93
CA GLU A 15 3.69 -19.69 3.12
C GLU A 15 3.72 -18.19 3.46
N VAL A 16 4.89 -17.64 3.76
CA VAL A 16 5.05 -16.20 4.04
C VAL A 16 5.56 -15.52 2.79
N ARG A 17 4.84 -14.51 2.34
CA ARG A 17 5.19 -13.69 1.18
C ARG A 17 5.33 -12.23 1.59
N ALA A 18 6.25 -11.53 0.95
CA ALA A 18 6.45 -10.11 1.17
C ALA A 18 6.64 -9.40 -0.16
N LEU A 19 6.22 -8.15 -0.20
CA LEU A 19 6.46 -7.27 -1.33
C LEU A 19 6.51 -5.82 -0.86
N PHE A 20 7.20 -4.99 -1.62
CA PHE A 20 7.17 -3.54 -1.46
C PHE A 20 6.61 -2.93 -2.74
N SER A 21 5.65 -2.03 -2.61
CA SER A 21 5.21 -1.22 -3.73
C SER A 21 6.24 -0.12 -4.00
N LEU A 22 6.44 0.18 -5.27
CA LEU A 22 7.27 1.30 -5.70
C LEU A 22 6.38 2.45 -6.16
N ARG A 23 6.98 3.55 -6.57
CA ARG A 23 6.27 4.78 -6.89
C ARG A 23 5.40 4.69 -8.15
N SER A 24 5.70 3.79 -9.06
CA SER A 24 5.08 3.75 -10.38
C SER A 24 4.13 2.57 -10.58
N GLY A 25 3.35 2.63 -11.65
CA GLY A 25 2.45 1.55 -12.05
C GLY A 25 1.01 1.72 -11.60
N GLY A 26 0.61 2.95 -11.24
CA GLY A 26 -0.73 3.27 -10.81
C GLY A 26 -1.39 4.38 -11.64
N THR A 27 -2.20 5.18 -10.98
CA THR A 27 -3.06 6.18 -11.62
C THR A 27 -2.88 7.60 -11.08
N SER A 28 -2.03 7.80 -10.07
CA SER A 28 -1.80 9.12 -9.49
C SER A 28 -0.93 9.98 -10.39
N THR A 29 -1.13 11.30 -10.33
CA THR A 29 -0.42 12.29 -11.15
C THR A 29 0.20 13.40 -10.32
N GLY A 30 0.99 14.25 -10.94
CA GLY A 30 1.64 15.37 -10.28
C GLY A 30 2.59 14.96 -9.18
N PRO A 31 2.50 15.55 -7.98
CA PRO A 31 3.39 15.21 -6.87
C PRO A 31 3.32 13.74 -6.45
N TRP A 32 2.20 13.06 -6.72
CA TRP A 32 2.00 11.64 -6.40
C TRP A 32 2.24 10.74 -7.61
N GLY A 33 2.65 11.29 -8.73
CA GLY A 33 3.00 10.53 -9.93
C GLY A 33 4.35 9.87 -9.84
N GLY A 34 4.70 9.10 -10.86
CA GLY A 34 6.04 8.58 -11.06
C GLY A 34 7.04 9.69 -11.41
N ALA A 35 8.23 9.33 -11.88
CA ALA A 35 9.29 10.29 -12.18
C ALA A 35 8.88 11.37 -13.20
N ASP A 36 7.93 11.05 -14.07
CA ASP A 36 7.41 11.94 -15.10
C ASP A 36 6.10 12.66 -14.66
N GLY A 37 5.71 12.53 -13.40
CA GLY A 37 4.44 13.09 -12.89
C GLY A 37 3.20 12.33 -13.35
N GLN A 38 3.35 11.10 -13.88
CA GLN A 38 2.27 10.26 -14.38
C GLN A 38 2.31 8.88 -13.73
N ALA A 39 1.22 8.13 -13.84
CA ALA A 39 1.17 6.72 -13.47
C ALA A 39 1.73 6.39 -12.08
N GLY A 40 1.47 7.23 -11.09
CA GLY A 40 1.94 7.05 -9.73
C GLY A 40 1.09 6.05 -8.95
N PHE A 41 1.75 5.32 -8.04
CA PHE A 41 1.09 4.29 -7.24
C PHE A 41 0.96 4.69 -5.77
N ASN A 42 0.44 5.90 -5.52
CA ASN A 42 0.17 6.34 -4.16
C ASN A 42 -0.99 5.56 -3.54
N LEU A 43 -0.79 5.06 -2.36
CA LEU A 43 -1.77 4.27 -1.60
C LEU A 43 -2.30 5.01 -0.37
N GLY A 44 -1.75 6.19 -0.06
CA GLY A 44 -2.12 6.97 1.11
C GLY A 44 -3.38 7.79 0.89
N VAL A 45 -4.35 7.69 1.80
CA VAL A 45 -5.63 8.41 1.70
C VAL A 45 -5.61 9.79 2.33
N ALA A 46 -4.58 10.12 3.10
CA ALA A 46 -4.52 11.34 3.91
C ALA A 46 -3.41 12.31 3.47
N CYS A 47 -2.87 12.17 2.26
CA CYS A 47 -1.76 12.99 1.78
C CYS A 47 -2.16 14.04 0.73
N GLY A 48 -3.44 14.18 0.45
CA GLY A 48 -3.95 15.21 -0.47
C GLY A 48 -4.08 14.81 -1.93
N ASP A 49 -3.82 13.53 -2.27
CA ASP A 49 -4.05 13.02 -3.63
C ASP A 49 -5.55 12.91 -3.94
N ASP A 50 -5.87 12.83 -5.23
CA ASP A 50 -7.22 12.56 -5.70
C ASP A 50 -7.73 11.23 -5.09
N PRO A 51 -8.83 11.25 -4.32
CA PRO A 51 -9.37 10.03 -3.69
C PRO A 51 -9.68 8.92 -4.68
N ASP A 52 -10.13 9.26 -5.90
CA ASP A 52 -10.44 8.26 -6.92
C ASP A 52 -9.17 7.58 -7.43
N ALA A 53 -8.08 8.34 -7.59
CA ALA A 53 -6.79 7.77 -7.98
C ALA A 53 -6.28 6.80 -6.90
N VAL A 54 -6.34 7.19 -5.63
CA VAL A 54 -5.93 6.33 -4.52
C VAL A 54 -6.79 5.06 -4.45
N ALA A 55 -8.11 5.18 -4.64
CA ALA A 55 -9.01 4.03 -4.64
C ALA A 55 -8.67 3.05 -5.77
N ARG A 56 -8.37 3.55 -6.97
CA ARG A 56 -7.94 2.71 -8.09
C ARG A 56 -6.59 2.04 -7.81
N ASN A 57 -5.64 2.77 -7.22
CA ASN A 57 -4.34 2.20 -6.85
C ASN A 57 -4.50 1.09 -5.81
N ARG A 58 -5.33 1.30 -4.81
CA ARG A 58 -5.61 0.26 -3.79
C ARG A 58 -6.29 -0.97 -4.39
N ALA A 59 -7.17 -0.78 -5.36
CA ALA A 59 -7.79 -1.90 -6.08
C ALA A 59 -6.76 -2.71 -6.88
N LEU A 60 -5.81 -2.04 -7.54
CA LEU A 60 -4.71 -2.70 -8.25
C LEU A 60 -3.85 -3.54 -7.30
N LEU A 61 -3.53 -3.00 -6.12
CA LEU A 61 -2.78 -3.75 -5.10
C LEU A 61 -3.57 -4.97 -4.62
N ALA A 62 -4.84 -4.80 -4.34
CA ALA A 62 -5.69 -5.88 -3.83
C ALA A 62 -5.75 -7.08 -4.80
N GLU A 63 -5.71 -6.85 -6.10
CA GLU A 63 -5.69 -7.90 -7.11
C GLU A 63 -4.43 -8.79 -7.02
N LEU A 64 -3.35 -8.30 -6.44
CA LEU A 64 -2.08 -9.01 -6.30
C LEU A 64 -2.00 -9.81 -4.99
N LEU A 65 -2.98 -9.67 -4.12
CA LEU A 65 -2.96 -10.23 -2.78
C LEU A 65 -4.03 -11.31 -2.64
N PRO A 66 -3.83 -12.32 -1.76
CA PRO A 66 -4.82 -13.37 -1.55
C PRO A 66 -6.06 -12.89 -0.79
N ALA A 67 -5.98 -11.73 -0.14
CA ALA A 67 -7.08 -11.12 0.61
C ALA A 67 -6.89 -9.61 0.65
N PRO A 68 -7.94 -8.83 0.93
CA PRO A 68 -7.79 -7.38 1.06
C PRO A 68 -6.80 -7.00 2.17
N PRO A 69 -5.96 -5.98 1.94
CA PRO A 69 -5.05 -5.49 2.99
C PRO A 69 -5.81 -4.98 4.21
N ARG A 70 -5.22 -5.18 5.38
CA ARG A 70 -5.71 -4.58 6.64
C ARG A 70 -5.05 -3.21 6.80
N TRP A 71 -5.72 -2.17 6.32
CA TRP A 71 -5.18 -0.82 6.32
C TRP A 71 -5.12 -0.22 7.72
N LEU A 72 -4.10 0.58 7.96
CA LEU A 72 -3.91 1.34 9.18
C LEU A 72 -4.02 2.84 8.87
N LYS A 73 -4.32 3.64 9.89
CA LYS A 73 -4.17 5.10 9.84
C LYS A 73 -2.80 5.44 10.41
N GLN A 74 -1.83 5.70 9.56
CA GLN A 74 -0.49 6.03 9.98
C GLN A 74 -0.48 7.36 10.76
N VAL A 75 0.16 7.37 11.90
CA VAL A 75 0.29 8.55 12.77
C VAL A 75 1.74 8.84 13.15
N HIS A 76 2.70 8.08 12.61
CA HIS A 76 4.14 8.17 12.90
C HIS A 76 4.43 7.97 14.39
N GLY A 77 3.75 7.02 15.01
CA GLY A 77 3.85 6.68 16.41
C GLY A 77 4.39 5.25 16.64
N PRO A 78 4.40 4.79 17.89
CA PRO A 78 4.98 3.50 18.26
C PRO A 78 3.97 2.35 18.34
N VAL A 79 2.73 2.56 17.99
CA VAL A 79 1.67 1.53 18.19
C VAL A 79 1.78 0.47 17.12
N VAL A 80 1.79 -0.80 17.55
CA VAL A 80 1.73 -1.99 16.70
C VAL A 80 0.48 -2.79 17.09
N VAL A 81 -0.28 -3.25 16.11
CA VAL A 81 -1.54 -3.97 16.35
C VAL A 81 -1.51 -5.35 15.70
N ASP A 82 -2.34 -6.26 16.23
CA ASP A 82 -2.60 -7.55 15.60
C ASP A 82 -3.54 -7.34 14.40
N ALA A 83 -3.08 -7.62 13.20
CA ALA A 83 -3.85 -7.43 11.99
C ALA A 83 -5.17 -8.21 11.99
N ALA A 84 -5.23 -9.36 12.65
CA ALA A 84 -6.43 -10.16 12.73
C ALA A 84 -7.58 -9.46 13.47
N THR A 85 -7.26 -8.45 14.30
CA THR A 85 -8.25 -7.67 15.06
C THR A 85 -8.66 -6.38 14.37
N VAL A 86 -8.06 -6.06 13.20
CA VAL A 86 -8.31 -4.81 12.49
C VAL A 86 -9.42 -5.02 11.47
N ASP A 87 -10.66 -4.70 11.83
CA ASP A 87 -11.82 -4.72 10.93
C ASP A 87 -11.95 -3.41 10.16
N GLU A 88 -11.62 -2.30 10.80
CA GLU A 88 -11.58 -0.96 10.21
C GLU A 88 -10.22 -0.33 10.49
N PRO A 89 -9.75 0.62 9.64
CA PRO A 89 -8.47 1.27 9.87
C PRO A 89 -8.38 1.90 11.26
N VAL A 90 -7.35 1.55 12.01
CA VAL A 90 -7.05 2.09 13.33
C VAL A 90 -5.75 2.89 13.30
N ALA A 91 -5.58 3.82 14.24
CA ALA A 91 -4.36 4.61 14.34
C ALA A 91 -3.21 3.74 14.84
N ALA A 92 -2.33 3.36 13.93
CA ALA A 92 -1.14 2.55 14.20
C ALA A 92 -0.18 2.68 13.03
N ASP A 93 1.07 2.34 13.25
CA ASP A 93 2.10 2.45 12.21
C ASP A 93 2.65 1.10 11.77
N ALA A 94 2.28 0.03 12.44
CA ALA A 94 2.64 -1.33 12.06
C ALA A 94 1.58 -2.33 12.53
N SER A 95 1.58 -3.50 11.92
CA SER A 95 0.75 -4.63 12.32
C SER A 95 1.53 -5.93 12.17
N PHE A 96 1.07 -6.95 12.84
CA PHE A 96 1.63 -8.29 12.70
C PHE A 96 0.55 -9.33 12.48
#